data_38f863495ee0fc4955dd1703e987f9b3
#
_entry.id   38f863495ee0fc4955dd1703e987f9b3
#
_cell.length_a   1.000
_cell.length_b   1.000
_cell.length_c   1.000
_cell.angle_alpha   90.00
_cell.angle_beta   90.00
_cell.angle_gamma   90.00
#
_symmetry.space_group_name_H-M   'P 1'
#
loop_
_entity.id
_entity.type
_entity.pdbx_description
1 polymer ?
#
loop_
_entity_poly.entity_id
_entity_poly.type
_entity_poly.pdbx_seq_one_letter_code
_entity_poly.pdbx_strand_id
1 'polypeptide(L)'
;MTTTFNFELFKKRLNLFLEKIEDLGGETDPLTIEKPATEEEIKAVEAKLGYTLPPHFREVLLENTAHLEFYWSIYTDEDEDYEDEDDEDYEDEENGVFLPDELTEISSGELLFGLDLLLGYEESRKGWEEDVYPDYNNEYDRVWHNKMAFHQVGNGDYIAIELELENYGKVVYLSHDGSENHGLYIADNFKEFLMNYAAVGCTGGEDWQWEPFYSKSKGIDPTSKNAKTWHKVLGINPKELEG
;
A
#
# COMPACT_ATOMS: atom_id res chain seq x y z
N MET A 1 -9.83 -0.34 21.66
CA MET A 1 -8.59 -0.97 22.16
C MET A 1 -7.50 -0.56 21.20
N THR A 2 -6.50 0.17 21.65
CA THR A 2 -5.34 0.52 20.81
C THR A 2 -4.59 -0.77 20.51
N THR A 3 -4.69 -1.24 19.27
CA THR A 3 -3.89 -2.38 18.82
C THR A 3 -2.43 -1.95 18.89
N THR A 4 -1.66 -2.58 19.76
CA THR A 4 -0.22 -2.31 19.84
C THR A 4 0.40 -2.78 18.53
N PHE A 5 1.07 -1.89 17.79
CA PHE A 5 1.78 -2.24 16.57
C PHE A 5 2.90 -3.24 16.91
N ASN A 6 2.85 -4.39 16.26
CA ASN A 6 3.84 -5.44 16.44
C ASN A 6 4.74 -5.52 15.18
N PHE A 7 5.86 -4.82 15.22
CA PHE A 7 6.78 -4.74 14.07
C PHE A 7 7.39 -6.09 13.69
N GLU A 8 7.65 -6.98 14.65
CA GLU A 8 8.16 -8.33 14.36
C GLU A 8 7.12 -9.17 13.61
N LEU A 9 5.84 -9.08 14.01
CA LEU A 9 4.74 -9.73 13.29
C LEU A 9 4.55 -9.13 11.89
N PHE A 10 4.64 -7.81 11.76
CA PHE A 10 4.59 -7.11 10.47
C PHE A 10 5.68 -7.63 9.52
N LYS A 11 6.94 -7.66 9.94
CA LYS A 11 8.05 -8.20 9.15
C LYS A 11 7.86 -9.69 8.80
N LYS A 12 7.37 -10.46 9.77
CA LYS A 12 7.07 -11.89 9.55
C LYS A 12 6.05 -12.08 8.43
N ARG A 13 5.01 -11.26 8.39
CA ARG A 13 3.99 -11.30 7.34
C ARG A 13 4.59 -10.96 5.97
N LEU A 14 5.35 -9.87 5.87
CA LEU A 14 6.01 -9.50 4.62
C LEU A 14 6.89 -10.64 4.08
N ASN A 15 7.78 -11.19 4.92
CA ASN A 15 8.64 -12.30 4.50
C ASN A 15 7.85 -13.56 4.11
N LEU A 16 6.75 -13.85 4.81
CA LEU A 16 5.88 -14.98 4.47
C LEU A 16 5.28 -14.81 3.07
N PHE A 17 4.82 -13.59 2.74
CA PHE A 17 4.27 -13.33 1.40
C PHE A 17 5.36 -13.46 0.32
N LEU A 18 6.56 -12.92 0.51
CA LEU A 18 7.67 -13.12 -0.44
C LEU A 18 7.94 -14.61 -0.68
N GLU A 19 8.08 -15.40 0.40
CA GLU A 19 8.26 -16.86 0.29
C GLU A 19 7.13 -17.52 -0.53
N LYS A 20 5.86 -17.14 -0.28
CA LYS A 20 4.73 -17.77 -0.94
C LYS A 20 4.56 -17.34 -2.40
N ILE A 21 4.93 -16.12 -2.72
CA ILE A 21 4.98 -15.64 -4.11
C ILE A 21 6.09 -16.37 -4.90
N GLU A 22 7.29 -16.51 -4.31
CA GLU A 22 8.36 -17.30 -4.92
C GLU A 22 7.96 -18.78 -5.11
N ASP A 23 7.25 -19.38 -4.14
CA ASP A 23 6.72 -20.77 -4.24
C ASP A 23 5.73 -20.92 -5.43
N LEU A 24 5.06 -19.84 -5.85
CA LEU A 24 4.17 -19.80 -7.01
C LEU A 24 4.87 -19.44 -8.33
N GLY A 25 6.17 -19.18 -8.30
CA GLY A 25 6.93 -18.76 -9.49
C GLY A 25 6.90 -17.27 -9.76
N GLY A 26 6.35 -16.45 -8.85
CA GLY A 26 6.38 -14.99 -8.97
C GLY A 26 7.74 -14.38 -8.68
N GLU A 27 7.90 -13.12 -9.01
CA GLU A 27 9.12 -12.34 -8.78
C GLU A 27 9.03 -11.59 -7.46
N THR A 28 10.15 -11.46 -6.75
CA THR A 28 10.23 -10.72 -5.49
C THR A 28 11.51 -9.91 -5.40
N ASP A 29 11.42 -8.74 -4.76
CA ASP A 29 12.61 -7.99 -4.34
C ASP A 29 12.97 -8.30 -2.87
N PRO A 30 14.26 -8.25 -2.50
CA PRO A 30 14.66 -8.39 -1.12
C PRO A 30 14.02 -7.30 -0.24
N LEU A 31 13.32 -7.71 0.83
CA LEU A 31 12.74 -6.76 1.79
C LEU A 31 13.81 -5.83 2.36
N THR A 32 13.67 -4.53 2.10
CA THR A 32 14.56 -3.50 2.63
C THR A 32 13.94 -2.86 3.87
N ILE A 33 14.67 -2.86 4.97
CA ILE A 33 14.28 -2.20 6.23
C ILE A 33 15.52 -1.50 6.78
N GLU A 34 15.49 -0.18 6.82
CA GLU A 34 16.56 0.61 7.40
C GLU A 34 16.42 0.74 8.94
N LYS A 35 17.50 1.20 9.59
CA LYS A 35 17.44 1.55 11.01
C LYS A 35 16.44 2.69 11.25
N PRO A 36 15.88 2.79 12.48
CA PRO A 36 15.03 3.91 12.86
C PRO A 36 15.69 5.28 12.66
N ALA A 37 14.89 6.27 12.33
CA ALA A 37 15.31 7.66 12.24
C ALA A 37 15.59 8.24 13.63
N THR A 38 16.46 9.23 13.68
CA THR A 38 16.66 10.04 14.89
C THR A 38 15.62 11.17 15.00
N GLU A 39 15.43 11.65 16.19
CA GLU A 39 14.56 12.81 16.47
C GLU A 39 14.99 14.06 15.68
N GLU A 40 16.31 14.26 15.49
CA GLU A 40 16.89 15.36 14.73
C GLU A 40 16.57 15.26 13.23
N GLU A 41 16.65 14.07 12.65
CA GLU A 41 16.30 13.82 11.24
C GLU A 41 14.82 14.09 10.98
N ILE A 42 13.93 13.60 11.85
CA ILE A 42 12.49 13.84 11.75
C ILE A 42 12.18 15.34 11.85
N LYS A 43 12.72 16.04 12.84
CA LYS A 43 12.52 17.51 13.00
C LYS A 43 13.00 18.29 11.79
N ALA A 44 14.10 17.85 11.14
CA ALA A 44 14.60 18.50 9.94
C ALA A 44 13.62 18.37 8.77
N VAL A 45 12.92 17.23 8.63
CA VAL A 45 11.88 17.02 7.63
C VAL A 45 10.60 17.80 7.99
N GLU A 46 10.12 17.71 9.25
CA GLU A 46 8.97 18.46 9.76
C GLU A 46 9.12 19.97 9.53
N ALA A 47 10.33 20.51 9.76
CA ALA A 47 10.62 21.94 9.52
C ALA A 47 10.49 22.34 8.03
N LYS A 48 10.77 21.43 7.09
CA LYS A 48 10.60 21.68 5.66
C LYS A 48 9.16 21.48 5.21
N LEU A 49 8.44 20.51 5.77
CA LEU A 49 7.02 20.28 5.52
C LEU A 49 6.15 21.42 6.09
N GLY A 50 6.59 22.06 7.17
CA GLY A 50 5.84 23.11 7.87
C GLY A 50 4.82 22.60 8.89
N TYR A 51 4.80 21.29 9.16
CA TYR A 51 3.93 20.65 10.16
C TYR A 51 4.62 19.45 10.82
N THR A 52 4.09 19.02 11.96
CA THR A 52 4.54 17.81 12.65
C THR A 52 3.93 16.57 12.02
N LEU A 53 4.73 15.53 11.82
CA LEU A 53 4.26 14.26 11.27
C LEU A 53 3.16 13.64 12.14
N PRO A 54 2.16 12.98 11.52
CA PRO A 54 1.11 12.27 12.24
C PRO A 54 1.71 11.27 13.26
N PRO A 55 1.19 11.20 14.50
CA PRO A 55 1.84 10.50 15.61
C PRO A 55 2.21 9.05 15.30
N HIS A 56 1.30 8.24 14.73
CA HIS A 56 1.58 6.84 14.46
C HIS A 56 2.63 6.64 13.35
N PHE A 57 2.67 7.51 12.35
CA PHE A 57 3.72 7.51 11.33
C PHE A 57 5.08 7.87 11.94
N ARG A 58 5.12 8.95 12.71
CA ARG A 58 6.30 9.42 13.42
C ARG A 58 6.87 8.37 14.39
N GLU A 59 6.00 7.68 15.15
CA GLU A 59 6.39 6.60 16.06
C GLU A 59 7.02 5.43 15.31
N VAL A 60 6.48 5.04 14.14
CA VAL A 60 7.06 3.96 13.32
C VAL A 60 8.45 4.35 12.83
N LEU A 61 8.64 5.59 12.37
CA LEU A 61 9.94 6.07 11.93
C LEU A 61 10.99 6.10 13.07
N LEU A 62 10.59 6.47 14.28
CA LEU A 62 11.48 6.56 15.44
C LEU A 62 11.81 5.21 16.07
N GLU A 63 10.85 4.30 16.11
CA GLU A 63 10.95 3.08 16.90
C GLU A 63 11.27 1.84 16.08
N ASN A 64 10.97 1.87 14.75
CA ASN A 64 11.02 0.68 13.94
C ASN A 64 11.90 0.82 12.70
N THR A 65 11.58 1.74 11.78
CA THR A 65 12.34 1.91 10.54
C THR A 65 12.17 3.29 9.96
N ALA A 66 13.26 3.90 9.46
CA ALA A 66 13.22 5.15 8.73
C ALA A 66 12.82 4.99 7.26
N HIS A 67 13.00 3.80 6.69
CA HIS A 67 12.70 3.47 5.30
C HIS A 67 12.37 1.98 5.18
N LEU A 68 11.33 1.67 4.40
CA LEU A 68 10.91 0.31 4.08
C LEU A 68 10.57 0.23 2.61
N GLU A 69 11.06 -0.83 1.95
CA GLU A 69 10.74 -1.18 0.59
C GLU A 69 10.39 -2.67 0.52
N PHE A 70 9.25 -2.97 -0.07
CA PHE A 70 8.69 -4.29 -0.25
C PHE A 70 8.01 -4.36 -1.61
N TYR A 71 8.34 -5.37 -2.40
CA TYR A 71 7.77 -5.57 -3.72
C TYR A 71 7.71 -7.05 -4.09
N TRP A 72 6.66 -7.42 -4.82
CA TRP A 72 6.52 -8.69 -5.53
C TRP A 72 5.57 -8.56 -6.72
N SER A 73 5.69 -9.45 -7.69
CA SER A 73 4.74 -9.59 -8.81
C SER A 73 4.49 -11.05 -9.15
N ILE A 74 3.34 -11.31 -9.76
CA ILE A 74 2.96 -12.61 -10.33
C ILE A 74 2.41 -12.38 -11.73
N TYR A 75 2.63 -13.34 -12.62
CA TYR A 75 1.93 -13.39 -13.90
C TYR A 75 0.60 -14.12 -13.69
N THR A 76 -0.47 -13.56 -14.23
CA THR A 76 -1.80 -14.16 -14.19
C THR A 76 -2.20 -14.63 -15.60
N ASP A 77 -3.13 -15.59 -15.70
CA ASP A 77 -3.60 -16.07 -17.01
C ASP A 77 -4.23 -14.96 -17.88
N GLU A 78 -4.62 -13.82 -17.29
CA GLU A 78 -5.16 -12.67 -18.02
C GLU A 78 -4.07 -11.83 -18.72
N ASP A 79 -2.81 -11.95 -18.30
CA ASP A 79 -1.68 -11.23 -18.92
C ASP A 79 -1.33 -11.82 -20.30
N GLU A 80 -1.79 -13.04 -20.62
CA GLU A 80 -1.54 -13.72 -21.91
C GLU A 80 -2.29 -13.08 -23.10
N ASP A 81 -3.40 -12.33 -22.85
CA ASP A 81 -4.21 -11.72 -23.91
C ASP A 81 -3.56 -10.49 -24.59
N TYR A 82 -2.40 -10.04 -24.13
CA TYR A 82 -1.69 -8.85 -24.65
C TYR A 82 -0.45 -9.18 -25.49
N GLU A 83 -0.20 -10.45 -25.82
CA GLU A 83 0.92 -10.81 -26.68
C GLU A 83 0.65 -10.34 -28.12
N ASP A 84 1.57 -9.54 -28.68
CA ASP A 84 1.57 -9.13 -30.08
C ASP A 84 1.65 -10.37 -30.98
N GLU A 85 0.67 -10.55 -31.88
CA GLU A 85 0.54 -11.70 -32.82
C GLU A 85 1.77 -11.92 -33.73
N ASP A 86 2.84 -11.18 -33.57
CA ASP A 86 4.01 -11.18 -34.46
C ASP A 86 5.25 -11.97 -33.96
N ASP A 87 5.24 -12.54 -32.73
CA ASP A 87 6.37 -13.35 -32.22
C ASP A 87 6.09 -14.85 -32.26
N GLU A 88 6.37 -15.49 -33.41
CA GLU A 88 6.16 -16.94 -33.70
C GLU A 88 7.11 -17.89 -32.94
N ASP A 89 7.97 -17.44 -32.04
CA ASP A 89 9.05 -18.24 -31.41
C ASP A 89 8.96 -18.37 -29.88
N TYR A 90 7.85 -17.99 -29.22
CA TYR A 90 7.66 -18.26 -27.79
C TYR A 90 7.02 -19.64 -27.58
N GLU A 91 7.76 -20.56 -26.96
CA GLU A 91 7.18 -21.77 -26.39
C GLU A 91 6.27 -21.34 -25.22
N ASP A 92 4.95 -21.53 -25.36
CA ASP A 92 3.94 -21.31 -24.31
C ASP A 92 4.34 -22.08 -23.04
N GLU A 93 5.10 -21.48 -22.12
CA GLU A 93 5.15 -21.98 -20.78
C GLU A 93 3.86 -21.52 -20.06
N GLU A 94 2.89 -22.44 -19.91
CA GLU A 94 1.68 -22.29 -19.09
C GLU A 94 2.08 -22.05 -17.62
N ASN A 95 2.61 -20.86 -17.29
CA ASN A 95 3.14 -20.52 -15.97
C ASN A 95 2.28 -19.47 -15.23
N GLY A 96 1.12 -19.09 -15.77
CA GLY A 96 0.21 -18.17 -15.10
C GLY A 96 -0.36 -18.72 -13.80
N VAL A 97 -0.49 -17.88 -12.79
CA VAL A 97 -1.17 -18.22 -11.54
C VAL A 97 -2.67 -18.10 -11.72
N PHE A 98 -3.39 -19.22 -11.65
CA PHE A 98 -4.84 -19.19 -11.71
C PHE A 98 -5.43 -18.55 -10.45
N LEU A 99 -6.06 -17.39 -10.60
CA LEU A 99 -6.78 -16.69 -9.53
C LEU A 99 -8.30 -16.86 -9.70
N PRO A 100 -9.05 -16.90 -8.57
CA PRO A 100 -10.51 -16.82 -8.61
C PRO A 100 -10.98 -15.47 -9.18
N ASP A 101 -12.14 -15.44 -9.86
CA ASP A 101 -12.69 -14.25 -10.53
C ASP A 101 -12.65 -12.96 -9.69
N GLU A 102 -12.86 -13.06 -8.36
CA GLU A 102 -12.83 -11.93 -7.46
C GLU A 102 -11.42 -11.42 -7.09
N LEU A 103 -10.36 -12.06 -7.59
CA LEU A 103 -8.95 -11.76 -7.27
C LEU A 103 -8.06 -11.64 -8.52
N THR A 104 -8.61 -11.70 -9.72
CA THR A 104 -7.88 -11.72 -11.00
C THR A 104 -7.02 -10.47 -11.21
N GLU A 105 -7.47 -9.33 -10.69
CA GLU A 105 -6.75 -8.06 -10.77
C GLU A 105 -5.49 -7.99 -9.89
N ILE A 106 -5.22 -9.02 -9.06
CA ILE A 106 -4.05 -9.01 -8.17
C ILE A 106 -2.85 -9.57 -8.90
N SER A 107 -1.99 -8.70 -9.39
CA SER A 107 -0.76 -9.06 -10.11
C SER A 107 0.51 -8.65 -9.35
N SER A 108 0.41 -7.77 -8.35
CA SER A 108 1.58 -7.29 -7.61
C SER A 108 1.26 -6.92 -6.16
N GLY A 109 2.30 -6.70 -5.38
CA GLY A 109 2.22 -6.09 -4.07
C GLY A 109 3.39 -5.15 -3.83
N GLU A 110 3.09 -3.97 -3.30
CA GLU A 110 4.12 -2.99 -3.01
C GLU A 110 3.84 -2.19 -1.74
N LEU A 111 4.88 -1.85 -1.05
CA LEU A 111 4.85 -0.88 0.03
C LEU A 111 6.21 -0.18 0.11
N LEU A 112 6.22 1.09 -0.22
CA LEU A 112 7.40 1.93 -0.15
C LEU A 112 7.10 3.17 0.68
N PHE A 113 7.73 3.31 1.83
CA PHE A 113 7.66 4.53 2.62
C PHE A 113 9.00 4.83 3.28
N GLY A 114 9.31 6.10 3.48
CA GLY A 114 10.55 6.51 4.12
C GLY A 114 10.56 7.98 4.48
N LEU A 115 11.35 8.33 5.50
CA LEU A 115 11.55 9.73 5.90
C LEU A 115 12.20 10.55 4.78
N ASP A 116 13.09 9.93 4.03
CA ASP A 116 13.82 10.49 2.89
C ASP A 116 12.93 10.75 1.68
N LEU A 117 11.82 10.01 1.52
CA LEU A 117 10.89 10.10 0.41
C LEU A 117 9.81 11.18 0.60
N LEU A 118 9.48 11.50 1.86
CA LEU A 118 8.32 12.36 2.18
C LEU A 118 8.31 13.71 1.48
N LEU A 119 9.47 14.37 1.38
CA LEU A 119 9.52 15.71 0.76
C LEU A 119 9.20 15.63 -0.74
N GLY A 120 9.69 14.60 -1.43
CA GLY A 120 9.39 14.38 -2.85
C GLY A 120 7.92 14.03 -3.08
N TYR A 121 7.36 13.14 -2.26
CA TYR A 121 5.94 12.78 -2.35
C TYR A 121 5.02 13.97 -2.08
N GLU A 122 5.33 14.79 -1.07
CA GLU A 122 4.55 15.98 -0.76
C GLU A 122 4.70 17.08 -1.82
N GLU A 123 5.86 17.26 -2.42
CA GLU A 123 6.06 18.17 -3.56
C GLU A 123 5.18 17.75 -4.74
N SER A 124 5.21 16.47 -5.10
CA SER A 124 4.43 15.93 -6.21
C SER A 124 2.92 15.95 -5.94
N ARG A 125 2.47 15.53 -4.74
CA ARG A 125 1.05 15.60 -4.33
C ARG A 125 0.52 17.04 -4.36
N LYS A 126 1.32 18.00 -3.86
CA LYS A 126 0.95 19.42 -3.93
C LYS A 126 0.85 19.95 -5.35
N GLY A 127 1.66 19.43 -6.27
CA GLY A 127 1.52 19.73 -7.70
C GLY A 127 0.14 19.32 -8.22
N TRP A 128 -0.36 18.13 -7.86
CA TRP A 128 -1.73 17.72 -8.19
C TRP A 128 -2.78 18.63 -7.54
N GLU A 129 -2.63 18.94 -6.24
CA GLU A 129 -3.53 19.82 -5.50
C GLU A 129 -3.62 21.22 -6.11
N GLU A 130 -2.47 21.83 -6.49
CA GLU A 130 -2.41 23.22 -6.95
C GLU A 130 -2.79 23.37 -8.43
N ASP A 131 -2.35 22.43 -9.29
CA ASP A 131 -2.45 22.57 -10.74
C ASP A 131 -3.67 21.87 -11.34
N VAL A 132 -4.16 20.77 -10.71
CA VAL A 132 -5.23 19.93 -11.28
C VAL A 132 -6.49 19.95 -10.42
N TYR A 133 -6.35 19.90 -9.09
CA TYR A 133 -7.46 19.80 -8.13
C TYR A 133 -7.53 20.99 -7.14
N PRO A 134 -7.54 22.26 -7.63
CA PRO A 134 -7.41 23.43 -6.76
C PRO A 134 -8.70 23.85 -6.06
N ASP A 135 -9.89 23.39 -6.49
CA ASP A 135 -11.15 23.85 -5.95
C ASP A 135 -11.60 23.07 -4.71
N TYR A 136 -11.23 23.57 -3.54
CA TYR A 136 -11.64 22.99 -2.26
C TYR A 136 -13.16 22.80 -2.07
N ASN A 137 -14.01 23.49 -2.85
CA ASN A 137 -15.47 23.32 -2.80
C ASN A 137 -15.96 22.17 -3.70
N ASN A 138 -15.14 21.70 -4.63
CA ASN A 138 -15.38 20.47 -5.37
C ASN A 138 -15.14 19.27 -4.45
N GLU A 139 -16.05 18.30 -4.43
CA GLU A 139 -15.95 17.14 -3.54
C GLU A 139 -14.76 16.25 -3.86
N TYR A 140 -14.42 16.10 -5.15
CA TYR A 140 -13.27 15.34 -5.60
C TYR A 140 -11.96 16.05 -5.25
N ASP A 141 -11.80 17.31 -5.68
CA ASP A 141 -10.59 18.09 -5.47
C ASP A 141 -10.26 18.22 -3.97
N ARG A 142 -11.29 18.42 -3.12
CA ARG A 142 -11.13 18.57 -1.68
C ARG A 142 -10.40 17.41 -1.03
N VAL A 143 -10.51 16.19 -1.57
CA VAL A 143 -9.83 15.02 -1.02
C VAL A 143 -8.31 15.13 -1.13
N TRP A 144 -7.79 15.83 -2.15
CA TRP A 144 -6.36 16.07 -2.31
C TRP A 144 -5.75 17.02 -1.27
N HIS A 145 -6.59 17.89 -0.66
CA HIS A 145 -6.16 18.91 0.27
C HIS A 145 -5.94 18.36 1.69
N ASN A 146 -5.02 19.00 2.43
CA ASN A 146 -4.73 18.65 3.83
C ASN A 146 -4.36 17.18 4.04
N LYS A 147 -3.54 16.63 3.18
CA LYS A 147 -3.03 15.26 3.25
C LYS A 147 -1.51 15.25 3.37
N MET A 148 -0.98 14.15 3.87
CA MET A 148 0.44 13.82 3.82
C MET A 148 0.61 12.50 3.04
N ALA A 149 1.10 12.58 1.81
CA ALA A 149 1.43 11.39 1.04
C ALA A 149 2.64 10.67 1.64
N PHE A 150 2.55 9.36 1.80
CA PHE A 150 3.66 8.55 2.30
C PHE A 150 4.04 7.39 1.37
N HIS A 151 3.19 7.08 0.39
CA HIS A 151 3.43 6.07 -0.63
C HIS A 151 2.90 6.59 -1.96
N GLN A 152 3.74 6.61 -2.96
CA GLN A 152 3.37 6.93 -4.34
C GLN A 152 3.15 5.62 -5.08
N VAL A 153 2.00 5.49 -5.73
CA VAL A 153 1.62 4.33 -6.53
C VAL A 153 2.15 4.47 -7.95
N GLY A 154 2.45 3.36 -8.61
CA GLY A 154 3.05 3.34 -9.95
C GLY A 154 2.24 4.08 -11.02
N ASN A 155 0.92 4.11 -10.91
CA ASN A 155 0.04 4.86 -11.83
C ASN A 155 -0.01 6.38 -11.57
N GLY A 156 0.59 6.89 -10.51
CA GLY A 156 0.58 8.31 -10.12
C GLY A 156 -0.39 8.66 -8.98
N ASP A 157 -1.11 7.70 -8.45
CA ASP A 157 -1.95 7.81 -7.26
C ASP A 157 -1.10 7.87 -5.98
N TYR A 158 -1.74 8.10 -4.84
CA TYR A 158 -1.06 8.12 -3.54
C TYR A 158 -1.87 7.43 -2.45
N ILE A 159 -1.15 6.80 -1.53
CA ILE A 159 -1.68 6.50 -0.21
C ILE A 159 -1.18 7.59 0.74
N ALA A 160 -2.11 8.23 1.45
CA ALA A 160 -1.83 9.42 2.25
C ALA A 160 -2.44 9.32 3.66
N ILE A 161 -2.00 10.19 4.55
CA ILE A 161 -2.57 10.36 5.88
C ILE A 161 -3.36 11.66 5.94
N GLU A 162 -4.57 11.59 6.47
CA GLU A 162 -5.47 12.72 6.69
C GLU A 162 -4.91 13.68 7.75
N LEU A 163 -4.83 14.96 7.41
CA LEU A 163 -4.39 16.02 8.33
C LEU A 163 -5.54 16.89 8.86
N GLU A 164 -6.77 16.76 8.33
CA GLU A 164 -7.94 17.46 8.87
C GLU A 164 -8.35 16.87 10.22
N LEU A 165 -8.71 17.75 11.17
CA LEU A 165 -8.97 17.38 12.56
C LEU A 165 -10.05 16.31 12.74
N GLU A 166 -11.07 16.30 11.91
CA GLU A 166 -12.20 15.36 12.02
C GLU A 166 -11.75 13.89 11.83
N ASN A 167 -10.84 13.67 10.90
CA ASN A 167 -10.36 12.33 10.54
C ASN A 167 -8.83 12.20 10.67
N TYR A 168 -8.22 13.06 11.46
CA TYR A 168 -6.77 13.15 11.60
C TYR A 168 -6.11 11.80 11.89
N GLY A 169 -5.13 11.48 11.05
CA GLY A 169 -4.33 10.26 11.18
C GLY A 169 -4.87 9.04 10.46
N LYS A 170 -6.08 9.09 9.90
CA LYS A 170 -6.59 8.00 9.04
C LYS A 170 -5.81 7.92 7.74
N VAL A 171 -5.72 6.72 7.18
CA VAL A 171 -5.09 6.47 5.88
C VAL A 171 -6.15 6.53 4.79
N VAL A 172 -5.88 7.30 3.75
CA VAL A 172 -6.80 7.59 2.65
C VAL A 172 -6.14 7.35 1.30
N TYR A 173 -6.91 6.89 0.32
CA TYR A 173 -6.48 6.73 -1.06
C TYR A 173 -6.77 7.99 -1.88
N LEU A 174 -5.79 8.43 -2.68
CA LEU A 174 -5.89 9.59 -3.57
C LEU A 174 -5.70 9.13 -5.01
N SER A 175 -6.79 9.10 -5.78
CA SER A 175 -6.74 8.81 -7.21
C SER A 175 -6.67 10.10 -8.03
N HIS A 176 -5.84 10.09 -9.08
CA HIS A 176 -5.69 11.20 -10.02
C HIS A 176 -6.57 11.07 -11.27
N ASP A 177 -7.18 9.92 -11.51
CA ASP A 177 -7.88 9.59 -12.75
C ASP A 177 -9.40 9.42 -12.62
N GLY A 178 -9.98 9.74 -11.45
CA GLY A 178 -11.42 9.71 -11.25
C GLY A 178 -11.97 8.40 -10.71
N SER A 179 -11.15 7.54 -10.10
CA SER A 179 -11.61 6.32 -9.47
C SER A 179 -12.72 6.55 -8.43
N GLU A 180 -13.66 5.60 -8.34
CA GLU A 180 -14.71 5.56 -7.30
C GLU A 180 -14.12 5.36 -5.88
N ASN A 181 -12.90 4.87 -5.79
CA ASN A 181 -12.19 4.64 -4.53
C ASN A 181 -11.46 5.89 -4.00
N HIS A 182 -11.48 6.99 -4.77
CA HIS A 182 -10.90 8.27 -4.34
C HIS A 182 -11.53 8.76 -3.04
N GLY A 183 -10.68 9.05 -2.04
CA GLY A 183 -11.12 9.53 -0.74
C GLY A 183 -11.60 8.44 0.22
N LEU A 184 -11.53 7.16 -0.15
CA LEU A 184 -11.83 6.08 0.78
C LEU A 184 -10.77 6.01 1.89
N TYR A 185 -11.24 5.93 3.13
CA TYR A 185 -10.37 5.61 4.26
C TYR A 185 -10.12 4.12 4.31
N ILE A 186 -8.86 3.72 4.09
CA ILE A 186 -8.43 2.32 4.01
C ILE A 186 -7.87 1.79 5.34
N ALA A 187 -7.64 2.67 6.33
CA ALA A 187 -7.37 2.29 7.73
C ALA A 187 -7.65 3.47 8.68
N ASP A 188 -7.92 3.20 9.96
CA ASP A 188 -8.13 4.23 10.97
C ASP A 188 -6.84 4.94 11.42
N ASN A 189 -5.67 4.35 11.15
CA ASN A 189 -4.36 4.96 11.39
C ASN A 189 -3.24 4.18 10.68
N PHE A 190 -2.05 4.79 10.60
CA PHE A 190 -0.90 4.22 9.90
C PHE A 190 -0.45 2.84 10.43
N LYS A 191 -0.44 2.62 11.74
CA LYS A 191 -0.05 1.34 12.34
C LYS A 191 -1.04 0.22 11.98
N GLU A 192 -2.33 0.53 11.98
CA GLU A 192 -3.37 -0.39 11.56
C GLU A 192 -3.27 -0.67 10.06
N PHE A 193 -3.03 0.36 9.24
CA PHE A 193 -2.75 0.21 7.82
C PHE A 193 -1.63 -0.81 7.59
N LEU A 194 -0.46 -0.61 8.19
CA LEU A 194 0.67 -1.52 8.03
C LEU A 194 0.32 -2.97 8.40
N MET A 195 -0.39 -3.16 9.52
CA MET A 195 -0.76 -4.51 9.97
C MET A 195 -1.78 -5.18 9.05
N ASN A 196 -2.80 -4.46 8.59
CA ASN A 196 -3.83 -5.00 7.73
C ASN A 196 -3.31 -5.23 6.31
N TYR A 197 -2.56 -4.28 5.78
CA TYR A 197 -2.00 -4.34 4.44
C TYR A 197 -0.97 -5.48 4.30
N ALA A 198 -0.05 -5.62 5.26
CA ALA A 198 0.87 -6.75 5.30
C ALA A 198 0.17 -8.11 5.45
N ALA A 199 -1.03 -8.16 6.03
CA ALA A 199 -1.77 -9.41 6.18
C ALA A 199 -2.48 -9.85 4.89
N VAL A 200 -2.55 -8.98 3.87
CA VAL A 200 -3.00 -9.31 2.51
C VAL A 200 -1.86 -9.25 1.49
N GLY A 201 -0.60 -9.12 1.95
CA GLY A 201 0.59 -9.13 1.11
C GLY A 201 0.88 -7.79 0.45
N CYS A 202 0.36 -6.69 0.99
CA CYS A 202 0.49 -5.35 0.41
C CYS A 202 0.08 -5.35 -1.08
N THR A 203 -1.02 -6.01 -1.42
CA THR A 203 -1.52 -6.17 -2.80
C THR A 203 -1.66 -4.82 -3.46
N GLY A 204 -0.76 -4.51 -4.38
CA GLY A 204 -0.64 -3.31 -5.20
C GLY A 204 -1.01 -1.99 -4.52
N GLY A 205 -0.40 -0.93 -4.91
CA GLY A 205 -0.84 0.40 -4.48
C GLY A 205 -2.10 0.86 -5.21
N GLU A 206 -2.36 0.30 -6.39
CA GLU A 206 -3.52 0.63 -7.22
C GLU A 206 -4.82 0.08 -6.63
N ASP A 207 -5.89 0.86 -6.74
CA ASP A 207 -7.12 0.60 -5.99
C ASP A 207 -7.81 -0.72 -6.37
N TRP A 208 -7.81 -1.14 -7.62
CA TRP A 208 -8.38 -2.42 -8.04
C TRP A 208 -7.68 -3.63 -7.42
N GLN A 209 -6.40 -3.53 -7.03
CA GLN A 209 -5.67 -4.64 -6.42
C GLN A 209 -6.01 -4.81 -4.92
N TRP A 210 -6.27 -3.73 -4.17
CA TRP A 210 -6.65 -3.83 -2.76
C TRP A 210 -8.16 -3.79 -2.51
N GLU A 211 -8.97 -3.29 -3.47
CA GLU A 211 -10.43 -3.21 -3.37
C GLU A 211 -11.10 -4.53 -2.97
N PRO A 212 -10.68 -5.72 -3.49
CA PRO A 212 -11.24 -7.01 -3.08
C PRO A 212 -11.22 -7.25 -1.57
N PHE A 213 -10.31 -6.62 -0.86
CA PHE A 213 -10.14 -6.73 0.60
C PHE A 213 -10.79 -5.60 1.38
N TYR A 214 -11.34 -4.59 0.68
CA TYR A 214 -11.92 -3.42 1.33
C TYR A 214 -13.28 -3.71 1.96
N SER A 215 -13.53 -3.09 3.10
CA SER A 215 -14.85 -2.97 3.69
C SER A 215 -15.06 -1.57 4.28
N LYS A 216 -16.25 -1.01 4.09
CA LYS A 216 -16.58 0.35 4.57
C LYS A 216 -16.37 0.53 6.09
N SER A 217 -16.46 -0.55 6.86
CA SER A 217 -16.37 -0.49 8.33
C SER A 217 -14.96 -0.67 8.89
N LYS A 218 -14.01 -1.15 8.06
CA LYS A 218 -12.66 -1.50 8.53
C LYS A 218 -11.54 -1.02 7.60
N GLY A 219 -11.87 -0.45 6.44
CA GLY A 219 -10.87 -0.25 5.40
C GLY A 219 -10.41 -1.59 4.82
N ILE A 220 -9.11 -1.79 4.65
CA ILE A 220 -8.53 -3.09 4.27
C ILE A 220 -8.76 -4.10 5.40
N ASP A 221 -9.59 -5.12 5.13
CA ASP A 221 -10.00 -6.15 6.08
C ASP A 221 -9.34 -7.50 5.78
N PRO A 222 -8.25 -7.86 6.48
CA PRO A 222 -7.57 -9.14 6.29
C PRO A 222 -8.39 -10.34 6.77
N THR A 223 -9.58 -10.11 7.35
CA THR A 223 -10.51 -11.15 7.78
C THR A 223 -11.68 -11.36 6.82
N SER A 224 -11.73 -10.60 5.72
CA SER A 224 -12.76 -10.69 4.68
C SER A 224 -12.80 -12.08 4.02
N LYS A 225 -13.87 -12.35 3.26
CA LYS A 225 -13.96 -13.59 2.48
C LYS A 225 -12.82 -13.67 1.45
N ASN A 226 -12.57 -12.57 0.74
CA ASN A 226 -11.55 -12.52 -0.30
C ASN A 226 -10.13 -12.66 0.29
N ALA A 227 -9.83 -12.04 1.43
CA ALA A 227 -8.55 -12.25 2.11
C ALA A 227 -8.33 -13.73 2.47
N LYS A 228 -9.35 -14.44 2.95
CA LYS A 228 -9.27 -15.88 3.21
C LYS A 228 -9.08 -16.71 1.95
N THR A 229 -9.73 -16.32 0.85
CA THR A 229 -9.53 -16.95 -0.45
C THR A 229 -8.11 -16.74 -0.94
N TRP A 230 -7.59 -15.51 -0.85
CA TRP A 230 -6.22 -15.16 -1.20
C TRP A 230 -5.19 -15.96 -0.39
N HIS A 231 -5.32 -16.01 0.93
CA HIS A 231 -4.45 -16.84 1.78
C HIS A 231 -4.48 -18.31 1.38
N LYS A 232 -5.65 -18.84 0.96
CA LYS A 232 -5.76 -20.22 0.50
C LYS A 232 -5.06 -20.45 -0.84
N VAL A 233 -5.17 -19.52 -1.79
CA VAL A 233 -4.43 -19.58 -3.06
C VAL A 233 -2.93 -19.67 -2.79
N LEU A 234 -2.41 -18.82 -1.92
CA LEU A 234 -1.01 -18.80 -1.51
C LEU A 234 -0.59 -19.97 -0.58
N GLY A 235 -1.51 -20.84 -0.19
CA GLY A 235 -1.20 -21.90 0.78
C GLY A 235 -0.86 -21.40 2.19
N ILE A 236 -1.22 -20.16 2.53
CA ILE A 236 -0.98 -19.56 3.85
C ILE A 236 -1.98 -20.09 4.87
N ASN A 237 -1.47 -20.68 5.96
CA ASN A 237 -2.31 -21.00 7.11
C ASN A 237 -2.59 -19.73 7.93
N PRO A 238 -3.85 -19.42 8.31
CA PRO A 238 -4.18 -18.25 9.10
C PRO A 238 -3.35 -18.06 10.38
N LYS A 239 -2.90 -19.15 11.00
CA LYS A 239 -2.02 -19.10 12.19
C LYS A 239 -0.62 -18.54 11.91
N GLU A 240 -0.17 -18.56 10.68
CA GLU A 240 1.12 -17.99 10.30
C GLU A 240 1.07 -16.47 10.28
N LEU A 241 -0.11 -15.91 10.08
CA LEU A 241 -0.38 -14.46 10.11
C LEU A 241 -0.68 -13.93 11.53
N GLU A 242 -0.85 -14.83 12.50
CA GLU A 242 -1.07 -14.49 13.91
C GLU A 242 0.28 -14.46 14.65
N GLY A 243 0.41 -13.58 15.65
CA GLY A 243 1.60 -13.43 16.49
C GLY A 243 1.56 -14.28 17.74
#